data_7d9e559e23ad89be807c58875f22e7c4
#
_entry.id   7d9e559e23ad89be807c58875f22e7c4
#
_cell.length_a   1.000
_cell.length_b   1.000
_cell.length_c   1.000
_cell.angle_alpha   90.00
_cell.angle_beta   90.00
_cell.angle_gamma   90.00
#
_symmetry.space_group_name_H-M   'P 1'
#
loop_
_entity.id
_entity.type
_entity.pdbx_description
1 polymer ?
#
loop_
_entity_poly.entity_id
_entity_poly.type
_entity_poly.pdbx_seq_one_letter_code
_entity_poly.pdbx_strand_id
1 'polypeptide(L)'
;MDVDVEGIIQCIKQGDENGVQIQLQEFNKQVASQKSLPRTHSRVQVTALRTLRILSRDKKTLGALVTDSALLTLAKLAFLTTNDTCDDVRPASMKCTEGLAEESLRKEAMKVLCNVVYNSTWAQERFSALSLMNGLIERISSSVNWSSPSSVQFYELRLMFLITALRPELNNQLQKVGGVSILTAALESTLEVQWKEPYECVLDPAAPPISPEASQRIIEILKILFNITYSNHRQDLTDSVVISSQPHSHTVNLLTALPLQCLDVLLSVPLTPDSEQSQGVNMDCVHTLLLFMEHRLESGDKIKEKLTPILNLLTESCRAHRETRLYIRKHILPPLRDVSHKPEEGNTVKSRLIRLMTHLDTDLKHCAADLIFVLCKENVRRFVKYTGYGNAAGLLATRGLLGGQGVRNYSSSAQYSSDSDSDTEEYRQVRDRINPVTGRMEVPQPDPMEGMTEEEKEEEAKRLITLFSKDDIIQPMGVDEEGKLVPLQGVGENPMTEDAKTETETDEGAEKEHMD
;
A
#
# COMPACT_ATOMS: atom_id res chain seq x y z
N MET A 1 -31.46 -40.73 -10.99
CA MET A 1 -31.56 -40.53 -9.53
C MET A 1 -31.31 -39.05 -9.30
N ASP A 2 -32.27 -38.40 -8.73
CA ASP A 2 -32.18 -36.97 -8.50
C ASP A 2 -31.35 -36.73 -7.23
N VAL A 3 -30.44 -35.76 -7.31
CA VAL A 3 -29.75 -35.29 -6.12
C VAL A 3 -30.79 -34.61 -5.23
N ASP A 4 -30.95 -35.09 -4.03
CA ASP A 4 -31.91 -34.54 -3.07
C ASP A 4 -31.38 -33.20 -2.50
N VAL A 5 -31.55 -32.16 -3.34
CA VAL A 5 -31.15 -30.78 -2.96
C VAL A 5 -32.03 -30.29 -1.80
N GLU A 6 -33.30 -30.75 -1.75
CA GLU A 6 -34.22 -30.42 -0.67
C GLU A 6 -33.79 -31.06 0.65
N GLY A 7 -33.32 -32.32 0.61
CA GLY A 7 -32.72 -33.00 1.75
C GLY A 7 -31.46 -32.28 2.29
N ILE A 8 -30.59 -31.81 1.40
CA ILE A 8 -29.42 -31.02 1.82
C ILE A 8 -29.87 -29.72 2.52
N ILE A 9 -30.82 -29.00 1.94
CA ILE A 9 -31.37 -27.77 2.51
C ILE A 9 -32.02 -28.04 3.87
N GLN A 10 -32.71 -29.16 4.01
CA GLN A 10 -33.39 -29.57 5.25
C GLN A 10 -32.35 -29.89 6.34
N CYS A 11 -31.30 -30.66 6.03
CA CYS A 11 -30.21 -30.95 6.95
C CYS A 11 -29.51 -29.65 7.43
N ILE A 12 -29.29 -28.68 6.51
CA ILE A 12 -28.76 -27.37 6.86
C ILE A 12 -29.66 -26.61 7.83
N LYS A 13 -30.98 -26.59 7.56
CA LYS A 13 -31.94 -25.91 8.41
C LYS A 13 -32.04 -26.53 9.81
N GLN A 14 -31.80 -27.84 9.91
CA GLN A 14 -31.84 -28.60 11.16
C GLN A 14 -30.50 -28.59 11.91
N GLY A 15 -29.45 -28.05 11.31
CA GLY A 15 -28.09 -28.07 11.91
C GLY A 15 -27.46 -29.48 11.93
N ASP A 16 -27.95 -30.42 11.10
CA ASP A 16 -27.42 -31.78 10.98
C ASP A 16 -26.18 -31.78 10.06
N GLU A 17 -25.02 -31.53 10.65
CA GLU A 17 -23.72 -31.52 9.96
C GLU A 17 -23.39 -32.88 9.32
N ASN A 18 -23.72 -34.00 9.98
CA ASN A 18 -23.45 -35.33 9.46
C ASN A 18 -24.34 -35.66 8.24
N GLY A 19 -25.61 -35.29 8.28
CA GLY A 19 -26.50 -35.42 7.14
C GLY A 19 -26.04 -34.62 5.93
N VAL A 20 -25.61 -33.38 6.13
CA VAL A 20 -25.04 -32.57 5.07
C VAL A 20 -23.78 -33.21 4.49
N GLN A 21 -22.88 -33.73 5.31
CA GLN A 21 -21.66 -34.38 4.88
C GLN A 21 -21.92 -35.63 4.04
N ILE A 22 -22.85 -36.48 4.47
CA ILE A 22 -23.25 -37.69 3.74
C ILE A 22 -23.83 -37.33 2.38
N GLN A 23 -24.74 -36.37 2.33
CA GLN A 23 -25.39 -35.92 1.10
C GLN A 23 -24.39 -35.33 0.10
N LEU A 24 -23.42 -34.56 0.60
CA LEU A 24 -22.34 -34.00 -0.23
C LEU A 24 -21.35 -35.05 -0.74
N GLN A 25 -21.05 -36.08 0.06
CA GLN A 25 -20.20 -37.19 -0.37
C GLN A 25 -20.89 -38.01 -1.47
N GLU A 26 -22.18 -38.24 -1.34
CA GLU A 26 -22.98 -38.94 -2.35
C GLU A 26 -23.08 -38.14 -3.64
N PHE A 27 -23.29 -36.81 -3.55
CA PHE A 27 -23.22 -35.90 -4.69
C PHE A 27 -21.88 -35.99 -5.40
N ASN A 28 -20.75 -35.93 -4.68
CA ASN A 28 -19.41 -36.03 -5.25
C ASN A 28 -19.19 -37.38 -5.95
N LYS A 29 -19.67 -38.49 -5.42
CA LYS A 29 -19.61 -39.82 -6.06
C LYS A 29 -20.39 -39.85 -7.35
N GLN A 30 -21.61 -39.28 -7.36
CA GLN A 30 -22.47 -39.25 -8.52
C GLN A 30 -21.90 -38.38 -9.63
N VAL A 31 -21.36 -37.18 -9.30
CA VAL A 31 -20.72 -36.29 -10.27
C VAL A 31 -19.44 -36.92 -10.87
N ALA A 32 -18.66 -37.65 -10.07
CA ALA A 32 -17.46 -38.33 -10.54
C ALA A 32 -17.71 -39.53 -11.45
N SER A 33 -18.90 -40.18 -11.33
CA SER A 33 -19.21 -41.38 -12.08
C SER A 33 -19.88 -41.14 -13.46
N GLN A 34 -20.26 -39.91 -13.79
CA GLN A 34 -21.06 -39.61 -14.97
C GLN A 34 -20.26 -39.06 -16.14
N LYS A 35 -20.06 -39.89 -17.16
CA LYS A 35 -19.39 -39.51 -18.42
C LYS A 35 -20.30 -38.82 -19.45
N SER A 36 -21.62 -38.82 -19.29
CA SER A 36 -22.54 -38.12 -20.20
C SER A 36 -23.94 -37.98 -19.55
N LEU A 37 -24.43 -36.75 -19.40
CA LEU A 37 -25.77 -36.48 -18.88
C LEU A 37 -26.57 -35.49 -19.74
N PRO A 38 -27.91 -35.72 -19.94
CA PRO A 38 -28.77 -34.86 -20.74
C PRO A 38 -29.10 -33.51 -20.06
N ARG A 39 -29.59 -32.54 -20.84
CA ARG A 39 -29.81 -31.11 -20.55
C ARG A 39 -30.65 -30.77 -19.28
N THR A 40 -31.46 -31.67 -18.75
CA THR A 40 -32.23 -31.47 -17.50
C THR A 40 -31.32 -31.35 -16.26
N HIS A 41 -30.13 -31.88 -16.33
CA HIS A 41 -29.19 -31.92 -15.20
C HIS A 41 -28.43 -30.62 -14.93
N SER A 42 -28.27 -29.73 -15.94
CA SER A 42 -27.49 -28.50 -15.77
C SER A 42 -28.11 -27.54 -14.72
N ARG A 43 -29.43 -27.47 -14.64
CA ARG A 43 -30.13 -26.67 -13.61
C ARG A 43 -29.90 -27.22 -12.21
N VAL A 44 -29.95 -28.55 -12.06
CA VAL A 44 -29.70 -29.24 -10.78
C VAL A 44 -28.24 -29.01 -10.35
N GLN A 45 -27.29 -29.19 -11.28
CA GLN A 45 -25.86 -28.94 -11.01
C GLN A 45 -25.58 -27.49 -10.59
N VAL A 46 -26.18 -26.52 -11.27
CA VAL A 46 -26.04 -25.08 -10.90
C VAL A 46 -26.62 -24.84 -9.51
N THR A 47 -27.77 -25.46 -9.17
CA THR A 47 -28.40 -25.31 -7.85
C THR A 47 -27.54 -25.94 -6.76
N ALA A 48 -27.02 -27.15 -7.00
CA ALA A 48 -26.10 -27.83 -6.09
C ALA A 48 -24.81 -27.00 -5.87
N LEU A 49 -24.20 -26.45 -6.93
CA LEU A 49 -23.03 -25.58 -6.80
C LEU A 49 -23.35 -24.29 -6.03
N ARG A 50 -24.56 -23.73 -6.17
CA ARG A 50 -24.97 -22.58 -5.35
C ARG A 50 -25.02 -22.92 -3.87
N THR A 51 -25.52 -24.11 -3.53
CA THR A 51 -25.53 -24.62 -2.15
C THR A 51 -24.10 -24.82 -1.64
N LEU A 52 -23.26 -25.52 -2.43
CA LEU A 52 -21.84 -25.71 -2.09
C LEU A 52 -21.09 -24.38 -1.93
N ARG A 53 -21.40 -23.37 -2.73
CA ARG A 53 -20.83 -22.04 -2.58
C ARG A 53 -21.18 -21.40 -1.23
N ILE A 54 -22.39 -21.59 -0.73
CA ILE A 54 -22.79 -21.08 0.58
C ILE A 54 -22.02 -21.82 1.68
N LEU A 55 -21.98 -23.13 1.62
CA LEU A 55 -21.29 -23.99 2.58
C LEU A 55 -19.77 -23.73 2.59
N SER A 56 -19.16 -23.53 1.41
CA SER A 56 -17.71 -23.30 1.29
C SER A 56 -17.21 -21.97 1.89
N ARG A 57 -18.10 -21.10 2.36
CA ARG A 57 -17.75 -19.90 3.12
C ARG A 57 -17.35 -20.19 4.55
N ASP A 58 -17.83 -21.27 5.11
CA ASP A 58 -17.50 -21.69 6.47
C ASP A 58 -16.40 -22.76 6.43
N LYS A 59 -15.27 -22.47 7.11
CA LYS A 59 -14.13 -23.39 7.23
C LYS A 59 -14.52 -24.73 7.85
N LYS A 60 -15.52 -24.77 8.75
CA LYS A 60 -15.95 -26.00 9.42
C LYS A 60 -16.63 -26.99 8.47
N THR A 61 -17.32 -26.49 7.44
CA THR A 61 -18.06 -27.33 6.49
C THR A 61 -17.24 -27.76 5.28
N LEU A 62 -16.01 -27.28 5.15
CA LEU A 62 -15.13 -27.56 4.00
C LEU A 62 -14.62 -28.99 3.90
N GLY A 63 -14.67 -29.80 4.98
CA GLY A 63 -14.06 -31.13 5.03
C GLY A 63 -14.42 -32.06 3.86
N ALA A 64 -15.68 -32.04 3.41
CA ALA A 64 -16.16 -32.83 2.28
C ALA A 64 -15.68 -32.32 0.90
N LEU A 65 -15.33 -31.04 0.79
CA LEU A 65 -14.86 -30.41 -0.45
C LEU A 65 -13.32 -30.40 -0.57
N VAL A 66 -12.61 -30.71 0.52
CA VAL A 66 -11.15 -30.69 0.60
C VAL A 66 -10.62 -32.09 0.27
N THR A 67 -10.89 -32.54 -0.94
CA THR A 67 -10.41 -33.81 -1.51
C THR A 67 -9.95 -33.59 -2.95
N ASP A 68 -8.97 -34.38 -3.43
CA ASP A 68 -8.50 -34.30 -4.83
C ASP A 68 -9.62 -34.51 -5.82
N SER A 69 -10.52 -35.47 -5.56
CA SER A 69 -11.66 -35.76 -6.42
C SER A 69 -12.62 -34.57 -6.53
N ALA A 70 -12.97 -33.93 -5.40
CA ALA A 70 -13.84 -32.77 -5.41
C ALA A 70 -13.17 -31.57 -6.10
N LEU A 71 -11.89 -31.32 -5.82
CA LEU A 71 -11.14 -30.23 -6.46
C LEU A 71 -11.03 -30.42 -7.97
N LEU A 72 -10.69 -31.64 -8.44
CA LEU A 72 -10.64 -31.96 -9.86
C LEU A 72 -12.01 -31.88 -10.53
N THR A 73 -13.08 -32.30 -9.83
CA THR A 73 -14.44 -32.17 -10.35
C THR A 73 -14.84 -30.72 -10.54
N LEU A 74 -14.59 -29.87 -9.53
CA LEU A 74 -14.82 -28.43 -9.63
C LEU A 74 -13.96 -27.80 -10.75
N ALA A 75 -12.70 -28.22 -10.88
CA ALA A 75 -11.81 -27.75 -11.94
C ALA A 75 -12.31 -28.16 -13.34
N LYS A 76 -12.82 -29.37 -13.51
CA LYS A 76 -13.46 -29.81 -14.77
C LYS A 76 -14.69 -28.98 -15.09
N LEU A 77 -15.59 -28.76 -14.13
CA LEU A 77 -16.77 -27.91 -14.30
C LEU A 77 -16.42 -26.44 -14.57
N ALA A 78 -15.24 -26.01 -14.13
CA ALA A 78 -14.70 -24.69 -14.37
C ALA A 78 -13.86 -24.60 -15.67
N PHE A 79 -13.69 -25.71 -16.39
CA PHE A 79 -12.83 -25.82 -17.59
C PHE A 79 -11.36 -25.44 -17.35
N LEU A 80 -10.80 -25.81 -16.20
CA LEU A 80 -9.40 -25.62 -15.87
C LEU A 80 -8.50 -26.83 -16.19
N THR A 81 -9.09 -27.96 -16.59
CA THR A 81 -8.34 -29.17 -16.97
C THR A 81 -8.36 -29.34 -18.48
N THR A 82 -7.19 -29.51 -19.09
CA THR A 82 -6.98 -29.57 -20.55
C THR A 82 -7.28 -30.94 -21.18
N ASN A 83 -7.80 -31.90 -20.41
CA ASN A 83 -8.02 -33.26 -20.91
C ASN A 83 -9.46 -33.50 -21.35
N ASP A 84 -9.89 -32.82 -22.40
CA ASP A 84 -10.92 -33.35 -23.31
C ASP A 84 -10.93 -32.50 -24.59
N THR A 85 -10.11 -32.88 -25.55
CA THR A 85 -10.33 -32.57 -26.97
C THR A 85 -11.63 -33.24 -27.37
N CYS A 86 -12.74 -32.59 -27.14
CA CYS A 86 -14.00 -32.91 -27.80
C CYS A 86 -14.03 -32.12 -29.10
N ASP A 87 -13.37 -32.67 -30.11
CA ASP A 87 -13.61 -32.37 -31.53
C ASP A 87 -15.01 -32.84 -31.90
N ASP A 88 -16.00 -32.04 -31.54
CA ASP A 88 -17.34 -32.17 -32.12
C ASP A 88 -17.74 -30.85 -32.76
N VAL A 89 -17.65 -30.88 -34.08
CA VAL A 89 -18.26 -29.90 -34.99
C VAL A 89 -19.76 -29.85 -34.75
N ARG A 90 -20.21 -28.93 -33.92
CA ARG A 90 -21.63 -28.69 -33.68
C ARG A 90 -22.17 -27.52 -34.50
N PRO A 91 -23.38 -27.61 -35.11
CA PRO A 91 -23.96 -26.56 -35.93
C PRO A 91 -24.24 -25.27 -35.14
N ALA A 92 -23.99 -24.11 -35.76
CA ALA A 92 -24.01 -22.77 -35.14
C ALA A 92 -25.34 -22.34 -34.50
N SER A 93 -26.48 -22.92 -34.93
CA SER A 93 -27.81 -22.54 -34.42
C SER A 93 -28.17 -23.10 -33.02
N MET A 94 -27.41 -24.10 -32.53
CA MET A 94 -27.62 -24.73 -31.21
C MET A 94 -26.78 -24.08 -30.10
N LYS A 95 -25.87 -23.18 -30.45
CA LYS A 95 -24.84 -22.64 -29.54
C LYS A 95 -25.33 -21.59 -28.54
N CYS A 96 -26.42 -20.87 -28.81
CA CYS A 96 -26.83 -19.74 -27.93
C CYS A 96 -27.49 -20.13 -26.60
N THR A 97 -28.36 -21.15 -26.56
CA THR A 97 -29.06 -21.52 -25.33
C THR A 97 -28.29 -22.53 -24.46
N GLU A 98 -27.46 -23.37 -25.08
CA GLU A 98 -26.54 -24.27 -24.37
C GLU A 98 -25.40 -23.49 -23.72
N GLY A 99 -24.87 -22.48 -24.39
CA GLY A 99 -23.79 -21.63 -23.88
C GLY A 99 -24.14 -20.89 -22.58
N LEU A 100 -25.38 -20.43 -22.41
CA LEU A 100 -25.80 -19.72 -21.19
C LEU A 100 -25.89 -20.63 -19.95
N ALA A 101 -26.36 -21.86 -20.14
CA ALA A 101 -26.46 -22.83 -19.04
C ALA A 101 -25.07 -23.32 -18.62
N GLU A 102 -24.18 -23.53 -19.57
CA GLU A 102 -22.80 -23.92 -19.37
C GLU A 102 -21.98 -22.79 -18.73
N GLU A 103 -22.17 -21.54 -19.16
CA GLU A 103 -21.57 -20.38 -18.53
C GLU A 103 -21.99 -20.22 -17.08
N SER A 104 -23.29 -20.41 -16.78
CA SER A 104 -23.81 -20.36 -15.41
C SER A 104 -23.19 -21.45 -14.52
N LEU A 105 -23.04 -22.67 -15.04
CA LEU A 105 -22.41 -23.78 -14.35
C LEU A 105 -20.94 -23.47 -14.02
N ARG A 106 -20.19 -23.03 -15.03
CA ARG A 106 -18.79 -22.62 -14.89
C ARG A 106 -18.60 -21.51 -13.88
N LYS A 107 -19.47 -20.50 -13.94
CA LYS A 107 -19.47 -19.37 -13.00
C LYS A 107 -19.66 -19.81 -11.55
N GLU A 108 -20.62 -20.70 -11.27
CA GLU A 108 -20.83 -21.19 -9.91
C GLU A 108 -19.69 -22.11 -9.45
N ALA A 109 -19.13 -22.95 -10.33
CA ALA A 109 -17.96 -23.77 -10.02
C ALA A 109 -16.73 -22.90 -9.66
N MET A 110 -16.46 -21.85 -10.43
CA MET A 110 -15.41 -20.88 -10.12
C MET A 110 -15.60 -20.20 -8.76
N LYS A 111 -16.83 -19.81 -8.41
CA LYS A 111 -17.13 -19.24 -7.10
C LYS A 111 -16.85 -20.21 -5.95
N VAL A 112 -17.19 -21.49 -6.12
CA VAL A 112 -16.86 -22.52 -5.12
C VAL A 112 -15.35 -22.67 -5.00
N LEU A 113 -14.63 -22.77 -6.13
CA LEU A 113 -13.15 -22.83 -6.13
C LEU A 113 -12.51 -21.64 -5.41
N CYS A 114 -12.98 -20.43 -5.68
CA CYS A 114 -12.49 -19.23 -4.97
C CYS A 114 -12.66 -19.37 -3.44
N ASN A 115 -13.82 -19.83 -2.97
CA ASN A 115 -14.06 -20.01 -1.55
C ASN A 115 -13.20 -21.14 -0.95
N VAL A 116 -13.08 -22.26 -1.65
CA VAL A 116 -12.30 -23.42 -1.19
C VAL A 116 -10.80 -23.06 -1.10
N VAL A 117 -10.25 -22.40 -2.13
CA VAL A 117 -8.86 -21.94 -2.14
C VAL A 117 -8.62 -20.89 -1.06
N TYR A 118 -9.54 -19.95 -0.88
CA TYR A 118 -9.39 -18.92 0.15
C TYR A 118 -9.38 -19.51 1.57
N ASN A 119 -10.21 -20.51 1.84
CA ASN A 119 -10.43 -21.03 3.20
C ASN A 119 -9.56 -22.24 3.56
N SER A 120 -8.86 -22.88 2.60
CA SER A 120 -8.11 -24.13 2.81
C SER A 120 -6.70 -24.07 2.26
N THR A 121 -5.71 -24.12 3.16
CA THR A 121 -4.27 -24.22 2.81
C THR A 121 -3.97 -25.49 2.02
N TRP A 122 -4.61 -26.61 2.38
CA TRP A 122 -4.50 -27.85 1.63
C TRP A 122 -4.96 -27.68 0.16
N ALA A 123 -6.09 -27.00 -0.08
CA ALA A 123 -6.58 -26.76 -1.44
C ALA A 123 -5.63 -25.87 -2.24
N GLN A 124 -4.98 -24.90 -1.61
CA GLN A 124 -3.94 -24.07 -2.23
C GLN A 124 -2.75 -24.90 -2.72
N GLU A 125 -2.27 -25.83 -1.88
CA GLU A 125 -1.16 -26.74 -2.23
C GLU A 125 -1.54 -27.68 -3.35
N ARG A 126 -2.73 -28.28 -3.26
CA ARG A 126 -3.21 -29.22 -4.29
C ARG A 126 -3.51 -28.53 -5.61
N PHE A 127 -3.96 -27.27 -5.60
CA PHE A 127 -4.18 -26.49 -6.81
C PHE A 127 -2.91 -26.39 -7.66
N SER A 128 -1.77 -26.14 -7.00
CA SER A 128 -0.45 -26.17 -7.65
C SER A 128 -0.05 -27.58 -8.11
N ALA A 129 -0.14 -28.56 -7.22
CA ALA A 129 0.27 -29.94 -7.50
C ALA A 129 -0.52 -30.59 -8.65
N LEU A 130 -1.79 -30.21 -8.83
CA LEU A 130 -2.66 -30.66 -9.91
C LEU A 130 -2.54 -29.82 -11.19
N SER A 131 -1.57 -28.88 -11.27
CA SER A 131 -1.30 -28.02 -12.42
C SER A 131 -2.49 -27.18 -12.88
N LEU A 132 -3.44 -26.89 -12.01
CA LEU A 132 -4.65 -26.14 -12.34
C LEU A 132 -4.36 -24.67 -12.66
N MET A 133 -3.20 -24.16 -12.26
CA MET A 133 -2.72 -22.84 -12.64
C MET A 133 -2.56 -22.71 -14.16
N ASN A 134 -2.05 -23.74 -14.85
CA ASN A 134 -1.86 -23.71 -16.28
C ASN A 134 -3.19 -23.58 -17.03
N GLY A 135 -4.21 -24.33 -16.60
CA GLY A 135 -5.55 -24.20 -17.17
C GLY A 135 -6.16 -22.82 -16.94
N LEU A 136 -5.88 -22.20 -15.78
CA LEU A 136 -6.35 -20.84 -15.48
C LEU A 136 -5.65 -19.79 -16.35
N ILE A 137 -4.34 -19.92 -16.58
CA ILE A 137 -3.55 -19.06 -17.48
C ILE A 137 -4.08 -19.17 -18.91
N GLU A 138 -4.28 -20.40 -19.42
CA GLU A 138 -4.80 -20.64 -20.75
C GLU A 138 -6.19 -20.03 -20.95
N ARG A 139 -7.06 -20.14 -19.94
CA ARG A 139 -8.40 -19.51 -19.94
C ARG A 139 -8.33 -18.00 -20.03
N ILE A 140 -7.49 -17.36 -19.21
CA ILE A 140 -7.34 -15.89 -19.23
C ILE A 140 -6.73 -15.46 -20.57
N SER A 141 -5.72 -16.16 -21.07
CA SER A 141 -5.09 -15.87 -22.37
C SER A 141 -6.09 -15.97 -23.54
N SER A 142 -6.90 -17.02 -23.56
CA SER A 142 -7.91 -17.21 -24.63
C SER A 142 -9.04 -16.18 -24.56
N SER A 143 -9.33 -15.66 -23.38
CA SER A 143 -10.40 -14.70 -23.18
C SER A 143 -10.10 -13.27 -23.67
N VAL A 144 -8.83 -12.95 -23.89
CA VAL A 144 -8.39 -11.64 -24.42
C VAL A 144 -8.96 -11.36 -25.82
N ASN A 145 -9.15 -12.42 -26.62
CA ASN A 145 -9.61 -12.33 -28.01
C ASN A 145 -11.14 -12.39 -28.18
N TRP A 146 -11.91 -12.35 -27.10
CA TRP A 146 -13.36 -12.47 -27.18
C TRP A 146 -14.02 -11.10 -27.35
N SER A 147 -14.91 -10.99 -28.36
CA SER A 147 -15.66 -9.78 -28.69
C SER A 147 -16.66 -9.35 -27.57
N SER A 148 -16.93 -10.24 -26.62
CA SER A 148 -17.85 -9.95 -25.51
C SER A 148 -17.31 -10.57 -24.22
N PRO A 149 -17.13 -9.78 -23.16
CA PRO A 149 -16.60 -10.27 -21.90
C PRO A 149 -17.60 -11.21 -21.22
N SER A 150 -17.17 -12.44 -20.91
CA SER A 150 -17.96 -13.41 -20.14
C SER A 150 -18.05 -13.00 -18.67
N SER A 151 -19.21 -13.24 -18.07
CA SER A 151 -19.43 -13.03 -16.63
C SER A 151 -18.57 -13.93 -15.73
N VAL A 152 -17.88 -14.93 -16.30
CA VAL A 152 -16.96 -15.85 -15.62
C VAL A 152 -15.58 -15.26 -15.43
N GLN A 153 -15.12 -14.40 -16.37
CA GLN A 153 -13.76 -13.83 -16.36
C GLN A 153 -13.38 -13.19 -15.02
N PHE A 154 -14.32 -12.50 -14.39
CA PHE A 154 -14.06 -11.92 -13.07
C PHE A 154 -13.64 -12.99 -12.05
N TYR A 155 -14.27 -14.17 -12.06
CA TYR A 155 -13.94 -15.24 -11.11
C TYR A 155 -12.67 -16.00 -11.48
N GLU A 156 -12.34 -16.08 -12.77
CA GLU A 156 -11.04 -16.58 -13.24
C GLU A 156 -9.89 -15.68 -12.72
N LEU A 157 -10.02 -14.37 -12.91
CA LEU A 157 -9.09 -13.38 -12.37
C LEU A 157 -9.06 -13.40 -10.82
N ARG A 158 -10.23 -13.49 -10.19
CA ARG A 158 -10.33 -13.59 -8.73
C ARG A 158 -9.61 -14.82 -8.17
N LEU A 159 -9.74 -15.97 -8.83
CA LEU A 159 -9.05 -17.19 -8.43
C LEU A 159 -7.54 -17.04 -8.60
N MET A 160 -7.07 -16.46 -9.71
CA MET A 160 -5.65 -16.17 -9.93
C MET A 160 -5.11 -15.20 -8.88
N PHE A 161 -5.86 -14.14 -8.54
CA PHE A 161 -5.49 -13.23 -7.46
C PHE A 161 -5.32 -13.97 -6.12
N LEU A 162 -6.27 -14.83 -5.75
CA LEU A 162 -6.19 -15.59 -4.51
C LEU A 162 -4.94 -16.48 -4.46
N ILE A 163 -4.65 -17.19 -5.54
CA ILE A 163 -3.46 -18.06 -5.61
C ILE A 163 -2.18 -17.22 -5.50
N THR A 164 -2.06 -16.12 -6.25
CA THR A 164 -0.86 -15.27 -6.23
C THR A 164 -0.65 -14.56 -4.90
N ALA A 165 -1.72 -14.26 -4.16
CA ALA A 165 -1.66 -13.64 -2.84
C ALA A 165 -1.33 -14.64 -1.72
N LEU A 166 -1.93 -15.85 -1.79
CA LEU A 166 -1.83 -16.86 -0.73
C LEU A 166 -0.63 -17.79 -0.91
N ARG A 167 -0.08 -17.89 -2.12
CA ARG A 167 1.08 -18.73 -2.49
C ARG A 167 2.10 -17.94 -3.29
N PRO A 168 2.83 -17.01 -2.66
CA PRO A 168 3.79 -16.12 -3.34
C PRO A 168 4.89 -16.87 -4.12
N GLU A 169 5.21 -18.10 -3.72
CA GLU A 169 6.18 -18.96 -4.42
C GLU A 169 5.77 -19.29 -5.86
N LEU A 170 4.48 -19.21 -6.20
CA LEU A 170 3.97 -19.43 -7.56
C LEU A 170 4.12 -18.19 -8.45
N ASN A 171 4.37 -17.01 -7.89
CA ASN A 171 4.49 -15.78 -8.65
C ASN A 171 5.62 -15.82 -9.67
N ASN A 172 6.77 -16.38 -9.29
CA ASN A 172 7.91 -16.57 -10.19
C ASN A 172 7.59 -17.53 -11.34
N GLN A 173 6.78 -18.57 -11.08
CA GLN A 173 6.34 -19.49 -12.12
C GLN A 173 5.41 -18.79 -13.11
N LEU A 174 4.45 -18.01 -12.60
CA LEU A 174 3.52 -17.23 -13.43
C LEU A 174 4.26 -16.22 -14.32
N GLN A 175 5.29 -15.54 -13.78
CA GLN A 175 6.14 -14.65 -14.59
C GLN A 175 6.86 -15.39 -15.73
N LYS A 176 7.47 -16.55 -15.45
CA LYS A 176 8.21 -17.34 -16.44
C LYS A 176 7.34 -17.81 -17.60
N VAL A 177 6.07 -18.06 -17.39
CA VAL A 177 5.12 -18.44 -18.45
C VAL A 177 4.48 -17.24 -19.15
N GLY A 178 5.01 -16.03 -18.95
CA GLY A 178 4.51 -14.83 -19.62
C GLY A 178 3.27 -14.22 -18.97
N GLY A 179 3.02 -14.50 -17.69
CA GLY A 179 1.82 -14.02 -16.98
C GLY A 179 1.66 -12.50 -17.00
N VAL A 180 2.76 -11.74 -16.97
CA VAL A 180 2.70 -10.26 -17.07
C VAL A 180 2.10 -9.86 -18.42
N SER A 181 2.60 -10.39 -19.54
CA SER A 181 2.11 -10.07 -20.89
C SER A 181 0.64 -10.45 -21.07
N ILE A 182 0.23 -11.62 -20.55
CA ILE A 182 -1.17 -12.08 -20.62
C ILE A 182 -2.09 -11.14 -19.84
N LEU A 183 -1.68 -10.74 -18.64
CA LEU A 183 -2.49 -9.85 -17.80
C LEU A 183 -2.53 -8.42 -18.34
N THR A 184 -1.43 -7.94 -18.94
CA THR A 184 -1.40 -6.64 -19.62
C THR A 184 -2.33 -6.63 -20.82
N ALA A 185 -2.29 -7.67 -21.67
CA ALA A 185 -3.22 -7.81 -22.79
C ALA A 185 -4.69 -7.88 -22.33
N ALA A 186 -4.97 -8.58 -21.21
CA ALA A 186 -6.31 -8.62 -20.62
C ALA A 186 -6.74 -7.25 -20.08
N LEU A 187 -5.82 -6.47 -19.54
CA LEU A 187 -6.07 -5.09 -19.08
C LEU A 187 -6.39 -4.17 -20.26
N GLU A 188 -5.56 -4.19 -21.30
CA GLU A 188 -5.75 -3.42 -22.53
C GLU A 188 -7.09 -3.73 -23.20
N SER A 189 -7.43 -5.03 -23.32
CA SER A 189 -8.73 -5.47 -23.85
C SER A 189 -9.90 -5.00 -22.99
N THR A 190 -9.75 -5.01 -21.66
CA THR A 190 -10.83 -4.57 -20.74
C THR A 190 -11.02 -3.06 -20.76
N LEU A 191 -9.95 -2.30 -20.99
CA LEU A 191 -9.96 -0.84 -21.12
C LEU A 191 -10.28 -0.39 -22.55
N GLU A 192 -10.34 -1.33 -23.51
CA GLU A 192 -10.51 -1.03 -24.94
C GLU A 192 -9.42 -0.07 -25.48
N VAL A 193 -8.19 -0.20 -24.95
CA VAL A 193 -7.07 0.67 -25.33
C VAL A 193 -6.69 0.43 -26.78
N GLN A 194 -6.56 1.52 -27.53
CA GLN A 194 -6.00 1.52 -28.88
C GLN A 194 -4.68 2.29 -28.86
N TRP A 195 -3.60 1.61 -29.22
CA TRP A 195 -2.27 2.21 -29.32
C TRP A 195 -2.06 2.77 -30.72
N LYS A 196 -1.64 4.04 -30.81
CA LYS A 196 -1.22 4.68 -32.04
C LYS A 196 0.27 4.46 -32.27
N GLU A 197 1.05 4.69 -31.18
CA GLU A 197 2.49 4.45 -31.11
C GLU A 197 2.84 3.89 -29.71
N PRO A 198 4.04 3.36 -29.49
CA PRO A 198 4.45 2.96 -28.14
C PRO A 198 4.22 4.11 -27.14
N TYR A 199 3.47 3.83 -26.08
CA TYR A 199 3.09 4.78 -25.02
C TYR A 199 2.13 5.91 -25.44
N GLU A 200 1.63 5.90 -26.68
CA GLU A 200 0.59 6.84 -27.15
C GLU A 200 -0.71 6.09 -27.38
N CYS A 201 -1.67 6.21 -26.45
CA CYS A 201 -3.00 5.66 -26.63
C CYS A 201 -3.94 6.68 -27.25
N VAL A 202 -4.89 6.21 -28.06
CA VAL A 202 -5.99 7.02 -28.56
C VAL A 202 -6.98 7.23 -27.43
N LEU A 203 -7.12 8.48 -26.98
CA LEU A 203 -8.13 8.87 -26.01
C LEU A 203 -9.34 9.39 -26.77
N ASP A 204 -10.48 8.73 -26.62
CA ASP A 204 -11.76 9.22 -27.12
C ASP A 204 -12.46 10.01 -25.99
N PRO A 205 -12.56 11.34 -26.10
CA PRO A 205 -13.25 12.16 -25.10
C PRO A 205 -14.74 11.80 -24.95
N ALA A 206 -15.33 11.17 -25.97
CA ALA A 206 -16.72 10.73 -25.98
C ALA A 206 -16.88 9.26 -25.52
N ALA A 207 -15.80 8.59 -25.14
CA ALA A 207 -15.88 7.21 -24.66
C ALA A 207 -16.81 7.09 -23.45
N PRO A 208 -17.68 6.08 -23.42
CA PRO A 208 -18.57 5.87 -22.26
C PRO A 208 -17.74 5.54 -21.01
N PRO A 209 -18.24 5.88 -19.82
CA PRO A 209 -17.57 5.54 -18.59
C PRO A 209 -17.41 4.01 -18.47
N ILE A 210 -16.29 3.57 -17.89
CA ILE A 210 -15.99 2.15 -17.68
C ILE A 210 -17.12 1.49 -16.88
N SER A 211 -17.65 0.37 -17.37
CA SER A 211 -18.71 -0.35 -16.68
C SER A 211 -18.26 -0.89 -15.32
N PRO A 212 -19.18 -1.06 -14.35
CA PRO A 212 -18.85 -1.63 -13.05
C PRO A 212 -18.19 -3.02 -13.15
N GLU A 213 -18.61 -3.84 -14.11
CA GLU A 213 -18.06 -5.18 -14.36
C GLU A 213 -16.62 -5.09 -14.92
N ALA A 214 -16.37 -4.18 -15.86
CA ALA A 214 -15.03 -3.92 -16.38
C ALA A 214 -14.12 -3.39 -15.26
N SER A 215 -14.61 -2.45 -14.46
CA SER A 215 -13.87 -1.91 -13.29
C SER A 215 -13.48 -3.02 -12.30
N GLN A 216 -14.36 -3.97 -12.02
CA GLN A 216 -14.05 -5.11 -11.15
C GLN A 216 -12.95 -6.01 -11.75
N ARG A 217 -12.98 -6.28 -13.06
CA ARG A 217 -11.92 -7.06 -13.73
C ARG A 217 -10.58 -6.33 -13.69
N ILE A 218 -10.57 -5.03 -13.98
CA ILE A 218 -9.37 -4.18 -13.90
C ILE A 218 -8.74 -4.28 -12.50
N ILE A 219 -9.56 -4.16 -11.44
CA ILE A 219 -9.10 -4.27 -10.06
C ILE A 219 -8.42 -5.62 -9.79
N GLU A 220 -9.01 -6.74 -10.23
CA GLU A 220 -8.39 -8.05 -10.03
C GLU A 220 -7.08 -8.18 -10.82
N ILE A 221 -7.02 -7.71 -12.07
CA ILE A 221 -5.79 -7.71 -12.88
C ILE A 221 -4.67 -6.90 -12.20
N LEU A 222 -4.97 -5.68 -11.75
CA LEU A 222 -3.99 -4.83 -11.07
C LEU A 222 -3.46 -5.45 -9.78
N LYS A 223 -4.31 -6.14 -9.02
CA LYS A 223 -3.89 -6.89 -7.83
C LYS A 223 -2.96 -8.05 -8.16
N ILE A 224 -3.25 -8.80 -9.22
CA ILE A 224 -2.40 -9.91 -9.65
C ILE A 224 -1.04 -9.36 -10.13
N LEU A 225 -1.06 -8.32 -10.97
CA LEU A 225 0.16 -7.66 -11.43
C LEU A 225 1.01 -7.16 -10.25
N PHE A 226 0.37 -6.54 -9.25
CA PHE A 226 1.06 -6.15 -8.02
C PHE A 226 1.71 -7.36 -7.33
N ASN A 227 0.97 -8.43 -7.09
CA ASN A 227 1.50 -9.62 -6.40
C ASN A 227 2.73 -10.19 -7.12
N ILE A 228 2.69 -10.30 -8.45
CA ILE A 228 3.78 -10.91 -9.21
C ILE A 228 4.99 -9.97 -9.41
N THR A 229 4.80 -8.66 -9.39
CA THR A 229 5.90 -7.69 -9.49
C THR A 229 6.54 -7.41 -8.13
N TYR A 230 5.74 -7.35 -7.07
CA TYR A 230 6.21 -7.05 -5.72
C TYR A 230 7.17 -8.10 -5.16
N SER A 231 6.92 -9.38 -5.44
CA SER A 231 7.74 -10.49 -4.93
C SER A 231 9.21 -10.43 -5.36
N ASN A 232 9.53 -9.71 -6.44
CA ASN A 232 10.89 -9.62 -6.97
C ASN A 232 11.73 -8.49 -6.33
N HIS A 233 11.13 -7.55 -5.62
CA HIS A 233 11.82 -6.33 -5.19
C HIS A 233 11.93 -6.12 -3.69
N ARG A 234 11.22 -6.87 -2.85
CA ARG A 234 11.28 -6.72 -1.39
C ARG A 234 10.99 -8.01 -0.64
N GLN A 235 12.01 -8.52 0.05
CA GLN A 235 11.84 -9.57 1.07
C GLN A 235 11.37 -9.03 2.44
N ASP A 236 11.27 -7.71 2.63
CA ASP A 236 11.17 -7.09 3.97
C ASP A 236 9.89 -6.29 4.31
N LEU A 237 8.83 -6.31 3.48
CA LEU A 237 7.61 -5.56 3.80
C LEU A 237 6.37 -6.46 3.80
N THR A 238 6.16 -7.16 4.90
CA THR A 238 5.11 -8.17 5.05
C THR A 238 3.74 -7.67 5.53
N ASP A 239 3.51 -6.41 5.79
CA ASP A 239 2.23 -5.99 6.39
C ASP A 239 1.60 -4.77 5.72
N SER A 240 0.69 -4.99 4.81
CA SER A 240 -0.45 -4.12 4.47
C SER A 240 -0.82 -4.08 2.98
N VAL A 241 -1.26 -5.19 2.43
CA VAL A 241 -2.07 -5.12 1.21
C VAL A 241 -3.49 -4.76 1.61
N VAL A 242 -3.79 -3.48 1.58
CA VAL A 242 -5.14 -2.98 1.84
C VAL A 242 -6.04 -3.27 0.65
N ILE A 243 -7.09 -4.01 0.91
CA ILE A 243 -8.16 -4.28 -0.05
C ILE A 243 -8.99 -3.00 -0.20
N SER A 244 -8.58 -2.10 -1.09
CA SER A 244 -9.38 -0.96 -1.51
C SER A 244 -10.35 -1.39 -2.62
N SER A 245 -11.54 -0.82 -2.64
CA SER A 245 -12.54 -1.08 -3.69
C SER A 245 -12.39 -0.17 -4.93
N GLN A 246 -11.36 0.69 -4.99
CA GLN A 246 -11.19 1.66 -6.06
C GLN A 246 -10.00 1.30 -6.98
N PRO A 247 -10.17 1.34 -8.33
CA PRO A 247 -9.11 1.02 -9.29
C PRO A 247 -7.84 1.84 -9.09
N HIS A 248 -7.96 3.15 -8.87
CA HIS A 248 -6.83 4.06 -8.69
C HIS A 248 -5.88 3.65 -7.55
N SER A 249 -6.42 3.12 -6.44
CA SER A 249 -5.58 2.63 -5.34
C SER A 249 -4.70 1.46 -5.76
N HIS A 250 -5.22 0.55 -6.58
CA HIS A 250 -4.47 -0.60 -7.08
C HIS A 250 -3.44 -0.20 -8.13
N THR A 251 -3.75 0.82 -8.96
CA THR A 251 -2.78 1.42 -9.88
C THR A 251 -1.62 2.05 -9.11
N VAL A 252 -1.90 2.84 -8.07
CA VAL A 252 -0.86 3.44 -7.22
C VAL A 252 -0.01 2.36 -6.56
N ASN A 253 -0.62 1.31 -6.00
CA ASN A 253 0.12 0.20 -5.40
C ASN A 253 1.02 -0.50 -6.42
N LEU A 254 0.51 -0.75 -7.64
CA LEU A 254 1.31 -1.35 -8.72
C LEU A 254 2.50 -0.45 -9.10
N LEU A 255 2.26 0.84 -9.32
CA LEU A 255 3.33 1.80 -9.65
C LEU A 255 4.40 1.88 -8.54
N THR A 256 3.99 1.79 -7.28
CA THR A 256 4.92 1.77 -6.13
C THR A 256 5.77 0.49 -6.09
N ALA A 257 5.25 -0.62 -6.63
CA ALA A 257 5.96 -1.89 -6.70
C ALA A 257 6.92 -2.00 -7.89
N LEU A 258 6.86 -1.06 -8.85
CA LEU A 258 7.74 -1.05 -10.01
C LEU A 258 9.12 -0.45 -9.67
N PRO A 259 10.20 -0.86 -10.37
CA PRO A 259 11.49 -0.19 -10.30
C PRO A 259 11.40 1.30 -10.64
N LEU A 260 12.23 2.13 -10.01
CA LEU A 260 12.20 3.59 -10.21
C LEU A 260 12.35 4.01 -11.67
N GLN A 261 13.13 3.26 -12.46
CA GLN A 261 13.31 3.51 -13.89
C GLN A 261 12.00 3.40 -14.69
N CYS A 262 11.03 2.62 -14.20
CA CYS A 262 9.72 2.50 -14.85
C CYS A 262 8.82 3.73 -14.62
N LEU A 263 9.16 4.63 -13.70
CA LEU A 263 8.38 5.85 -13.44
C LEU A 263 8.49 6.89 -14.57
N ASP A 264 9.47 6.72 -15.48
CA ASP A 264 9.58 7.51 -16.71
C ASP A 264 8.29 7.45 -17.55
N VAL A 265 7.54 6.36 -17.45
CA VAL A 265 6.26 6.19 -18.14
C VAL A 265 5.24 7.28 -17.79
N LEU A 266 5.28 7.82 -16.56
CA LEU A 266 4.40 8.91 -16.14
C LEU A 266 4.62 10.21 -16.93
N LEU A 267 5.77 10.35 -17.58
CA LEU A 267 6.20 11.52 -18.36
C LEU A 267 6.22 11.24 -19.86
N SER A 268 5.92 10.01 -20.28
CA SER A 268 6.00 9.57 -21.67
C SER A 268 4.78 9.96 -22.52
N VAL A 269 3.73 10.50 -21.89
CA VAL A 269 2.51 10.93 -22.58
C VAL A 269 2.81 12.15 -23.45
N PRO A 270 2.42 12.17 -24.74
CA PRO A 270 2.62 13.32 -25.62
C PRO A 270 1.92 14.56 -25.09
N LEU A 271 2.52 15.72 -25.38
CA LEU A 271 1.97 17.01 -25.00
C LEU A 271 0.85 17.40 -25.96
N THR A 272 -0.32 17.70 -25.41
CA THR A 272 -1.46 18.26 -26.15
C THR A 272 -1.73 19.71 -25.70
N PRO A 273 -2.49 20.52 -26.48
CA PRO A 273 -2.78 21.90 -26.09
C PRO A 273 -3.44 22.06 -24.72
N ASP A 274 -4.23 21.07 -24.30
CA ASP A 274 -5.01 21.09 -23.06
C ASP A 274 -4.30 20.37 -21.89
N SER A 275 -3.09 19.82 -22.12
CA SER A 275 -2.35 19.09 -21.11
C SER A 275 -1.79 20.00 -20.02
N GLU A 276 -1.83 19.53 -18.79
CA GLU A 276 -1.00 20.05 -17.72
C GLU A 276 0.48 19.87 -18.07
N GLN A 277 1.29 20.91 -17.91
CA GLN A 277 2.70 20.85 -18.33
C GLN A 277 3.66 21.46 -17.33
N SER A 278 4.86 20.93 -17.32
CA SER A 278 6.02 21.48 -16.61
C SER A 278 7.27 21.31 -17.45
N GLN A 279 7.94 22.42 -17.77
CA GLN A 279 9.20 22.41 -18.54
C GLN A 279 9.08 21.69 -19.92
N GLY A 280 7.92 21.77 -20.57
CA GLY A 280 7.69 21.12 -21.87
C GLY A 280 7.39 19.62 -21.79
N VAL A 281 7.10 19.09 -20.59
CA VAL A 281 6.70 17.69 -20.36
C VAL A 281 5.25 17.64 -19.91
N ASN A 282 4.51 16.65 -20.41
CA ASN A 282 3.13 16.39 -20.01
C ASN A 282 3.07 15.93 -18.54
N MET A 283 2.20 16.55 -17.75
CA MET A 283 2.02 16.27 -16.31
C MET A 283 0.64 15.67 -16.00
N ASP A 284 -0.17 15.30 -16.96
CA ASP A 284 -1.54 14.82 -16.73
C ASP A 284 -1.59 13.61 -15.79
N CYS A 285 -0.68 12.65 -15.98
CA CYS A 285 -0.56 11.50 -15.08
C CYS A 285 -0.18 11.93 -13.67
N VAL A 286 0.79 12.83 -13.54
CA VAL A 286 1.27 13.36 -12.25
C VAL A 286 0.18 14.18 -11.58
N HIS A 287 -0.56 14.99 -12.35
CA HIS A 287 -1.71 15.77 -11.87
C HIS A 287 -2.81 14.85 -11.31
N THR A 288 -3.15 13.80 -12.04
CA THR A 288 -4.12 12.80 -11.59
C THR A 288 -3.71 12.15 -10.26
N LEU A 289 -2.43 11.80 -10.10
CA LEU A 289 -1.89 11.27 -8.84
C LEU A 289 -1.96 12.31 -7.71
N LEU A 290 -1.69 13.57 -8.02
CA LEU A 290 -1.79 14.68 -7.06
C LEU A 290 -3.23 14.86 -6.57
N LEU A 291 -4.21 14.94 -7.49
CA LEU A 291 -5.64 15.02 -7.16
C LEU A 291 -6.10 13.81 -6.34
N PHE A 292 -5.61 12.61 -6.68
CA PHE A 292 -5.90 11.41 -5.91
C PHE A 292 -5.38 11.50 -4.47
N MET A 293 -4.17 12.01 -4.27
CA MET A 293 -3.62 12.28 -2.94
C MET A 293 -4.47 13.31 -2.18
N GLU A 294 -4.83 14.42 -2.81
CA GLU A 294 -5.66 15.48 -2.20
C GLU A 294 -7.01 14.93 -1.72
N HIS A 295 -7.69 14.18 -2.57
CA HIS A 295 -8.96 13.54 -2.21
C HIS A 295 -8.80 12.57 -1.01
N ARG A 296 -7.67 11.86 -0.92
CA ARG A 296 -7.39 10.98 0.22
C ARG A 296 -7.10 11.74 1.51
N LEU A 297 -6.41 12.87 1.41
CA LEU A 297 -6.19 13.78 2.53
C LEU A 297 -7.52 14.35 3.09
N GLU A 298 -8.54 14.50 2.24
CA GLU A 298 -9.87 14.99 2.64
C GLU A 298 -10.73 13.93 3.31
N SER A 299 -10.66 12.69 2.84
CA SER A 299 -11.60 11.63 3.24
C SER A 299 -11.43 11.17 4.70
N GLY A 300 -10.28 11.37 5.32
CA GLY A 300 -10.04 11.10 6.76
C GLY A 300 -10.13 9.63 7.22
N ASP A 301 -10.70 8.72 6.43
CA ASP A 301 -10.89 7.31 6.77
C ASP A 301 -9.69 6.46 6.33
N LYS A 302 -9.16 5.61 7.25
CA LYS A 302 -8.01 4.73 7.03
C LYS A 302 -6.83 5.45 6.35
N ILE A 303 -6.48 6.60 6.89
CA ILE A 303 -5.49 7.53 6.32
C ILE A 303 -4.16 6.83 6.02
N LYS A 304 -3.62 6.06 6.97
CA LYS A 304 -2.34 5.34 6.80
C LYS A 304 -2.34 4.49 5.54
N GLU A 305 -3.29 3.60 5.44
CA GLU A 305 -3.36 2.59 4.38
C GLU A 305 -3.56 3.21 3.00
N LYS A 306 -4.27 4.35 2.94
CA LYS A 306 -4.64 5.01 1.70
C LYS A 306 -3.61 6.04 1.24
N LEU A 307 -2.90 6.69 2.16
CA LEU A 307 -1.95 7.76 1.83
C LEU A 307 -0.51 7.28 1.70
N THR A 308 -0.05 6.32 2.50
CA THR A 308 1.34 5.86 2.46
C THR A 308 1.82 5.47 1.05
N PRO A 309 1.06 4.67 0.25
CA PRO A 309 1.52 4.31 -1.09
C PRO A 309 1.65 5.52 -2.03
N ILE A 310 0.67 6.42 -2.03
CA ILE A 310 0.72 7.59 -2.93
C ILE A 310 1.79 8.61 -2.52
N LEU A 311 2.00 8.81 -1.21
CA LEU A 311 3.07 9.69 -0.71
C LEU A 311 4.45 9.15 -1.12
N ASN A 312 4.68 7.85 -0.98
CA ASN A 312 5.92 7.21 -1.42
C ASN A 312 6.12 7.33 -2.93
N LEU A 313 5.08 7.03 -3.72
CA LEU A 313 5.14 7.13 -5.18
C LEU A 313 5.50 8.56 -5.63
N LEU A 314 4.83 9.57 -5.09
CA LEU A 314 5.12 10.97 -5.41
C LEU A 314 6.51 11.40 -4.93
N THR A 315 6.96 10.91 -3.77
CA THR A 315 8.31 11.20 -3.25
C THR A 315 9.38 10.66 -4.19
N GLU A 316 9.26 9.38 -4.59
CA GLU A 316 10.24 8.76 -5.48
C GLU A 316 10.18 9.37 -6.89
N SER A 317 8.99 9.68 -7.42
CA SER A 317 8.84 10.39 -8.69
C SER A 317 9.48 11.78 -8.65
N CYS A 318 9.36 12.51 -7.52
CA CYS A 318 10.03 13.81 -7.33
C CYS A 318 11.55 13.70 -7.21
N ARG A 319 12.06 12.58 -6.67
CA ARG A 319 13.53 12.32 -6.65
C ARG A 319 14.04 12.02 -8.04
N ALA A 320 13.34 11.15 -8.77
CA ALA A 320 13.75 10.73 -10.10
C ALA A 320 13.67 11.87 -11.13
N HIS A 321 12.57 12.63 -11.12
CA HIS A 321 12.26 13.61 -12.17
C HIS A 321 12.16 15.04 -11.64
N ARG A 322 12.98 15.92 -12.24
CA ARG A 322 12.98 17.34 -11.93
C ARG A 322 11.66 18.04 -12.29
N GLU A 323 11.10 17.70 -13.44
CA GLU A 323 9.86 18.26 -13.99
C GLU A 323 8.67 17.96 -13.07
N THR A 324 8.57 16.72 -12.60
CA THR A 324 7.58 16.26 -11.61
C THR A 324 7.73 17.01 -10.29
N ARG A 325 8.96 17.12 -9.80
CA ARG A 325 9.25 17.85 -8.55
C ARG A 325 8.85 19.31 -8.64
N LEU A 326 9.18 19.99 -9.73
CA LEU A 326 8.81 21.40 -9.94
C LEU A 326 7.29 21.58 -10.02
N TYR A 327 6.61 20.68 -10.73
CA TYR A 327 5.16 20.68 -10.87
C TYR A 327 4.48 20.51 -9.51
N ILE A 328 4.79 19.45 -8.78
CA ILE A 328 4.19 19.15 -7.48
C ILE A 328 4.53 20.23 -6.46
N ARG A 329 5.76 20.75 -6.48
CA ARG A 329 6.18 21.84 -5.60
C ARG A 329 5.35 23.10 -5.81
N LYS A 330 5.07 23.48 -7.07
CA LYS A 330 4.21 24.63 -7.39
C LYS A 330 2.82 24.52 -6.77
N HIS A 331 2.28 23.31 -6.67
CA HIS A 331 0.96 23.06 -6.11
C HIS A 331 0.96 22.95 -4.58
N ILE A 332 1.92 22.23 -4.00
CA ILE A 332 1.97 21.96 -2.56
C ILE A 332 2.69 23.06 -1.79
N LEU A 333 3.84 23.51 -2.28
CA LEU A 333 4.71 24.49 -1.63
C LEU A 333 4.92 25.74 -2.50
N PRO A 334 3.87 26.50 -2.82
CA PRO A 334 4.04 27.77 -3.51
C PRO A 334 4.96 28.71 -2.70
N PRO A 335 5.59 29.71 -3.33
CA PRO A 335 6.38 30.69 -2.62
C PRO A 335 5.61 31.32 -1.47
N LEU A 336 6.26 31.41 -0.29
CA LEU A 336 5.64 31.95 0.91
C LEU A 336 5.40 33.45 0.75
N ARG A 337 4.16 33.88 0.99
CA ARG A 337 3.76 35.28 1.02
C ARG A 337 3.20 35.64 2.39
N ASP A 338 2.29 34.82 2.90
CA ASP A 338 1.68 35.01 4.22
C ASP A 338 2.29 33.99 5.21
N VAL A 339 2.79 34.49 6.32
CA VAL A 339 3.37 33.76 7.44
C VAL A 339 2.78 34.18 8.77
N SER A 340 1.57 34.73 8.75
CA SER A 340 0.83 35.15 9.96
C SER A 340 0.33 33.95 10.78
N HIS A 341 0.10 32.82 10.12
CA HIS A 341 -0.40 31.58 10.72
C HIS A 341 0.70 30.51 10.76
N LYS A 342 0.52 29.53 11.67
CA LYS A 342 1.42 28.37 11.67
C LYS A 342 1.28 27.54 10.39
N PRO A 343 2.36 26.93 9.89
CA PRO A 343 2.34 26.15 8.65
C PRO A 343 1.31 24.99 8.63
N GLU A 344 1.03 24.40 9.79
CA GLU A 344 0.04 23.33 9.97
C GLU A 344 -1.40 23.83 10.07
N GLU A 345 -1.63 25.14 10.25
CA GLU A 345 -2.96 25.71 10.32
C GLU A 345 -3.61 25.88 8.94
N GLY A 346 -4.93 25.78 8.88
CA GLY A 346 -5.70 25.91 7.64
C GLY A 346 -6.02 24.58 6.94
N ASN A 347 -6.61 24.69 5.74
CA ASN A 347 -7.14 23.56 4.98
C ASN A 347 -6.40 23.28 3.67
N THR A 348 -5.28 23.93 3.43
CA THR A 348 -4.47 23.69 2.23
C THR A 348 -3.83 22.30 2.26
N VAL A 349 -3.49 21.76 1.10
CA VAL A 349 -2.75 20.49 0.99
C VAL A 349 -1.45 20.56 1.80
N LYS A 350 -0.72 21.68 1.72
CA LYS A 350 0.47 21.96 2.53
C LYS A 350 0.19 21.78 4.02
N SER A 351 -0.81 22.47 4.54
CA SER A 351 -1.11 22.45 5.99
C SER A 351 -1.53 21.06 6.46
N ARG A 352 -2.30 20.34 5.64
CA ARG A 352 -2.70 18.95 5.93
C ARG A 352 -1.50 18.00 5.96
N LEU A 353 -0.58 18.09 4.99
CA LEU A 353 0.65 17.29 4.97
C LEU A 353 1.55 17.60 6.16
N ILE A 354 1.68 18.88 6.53
CA ILE A 354 2.49 19.29 7.70
C ILE A 354 1.90 18.72 8.99
N ARG A 355 0.57 18.72 9.17
CA ARG A 355 -0.07 18.04 10.32
C ARG A 355 0.26 16.55 10.38
N LEU A 356 0.38 15.88 9.25
CA LEU A 356 0.77 14.47 9.21
C LEU A 356 2.23 14.25 9.65
N MET A 357 3.11 15.23 9.54
CA MET A 357 4.51 15.12 9.99
C MET A 357 4.65 14.92 11.50
N THR A 358 3.59 15.24 12.28
CA THR A 358 3.51 15.02 13.73
C THR A 358 2.47 13.97 14.12
N HIS A 359 2.00 13.16 13.13
CA HIS A 359 1.01 12.12 13.36
C HIS A 359 1.57 10.99 14.24
N LEU A 360 0.69 10.31 14.99
CA LEU A 360 1.06 9.22 15.90
C LEU A 360 1.62 8.00 15.13
N ASP A 361 1.07 7.71 13.94
CA ASP A 361 1.59 6.64 13.10
C ASP A 361 2.92 7.04 12.48
N THR A 362 3.94 6.25 12.78
CA THR A 362 5.35 6.53 12.40
C THR A 362 5.57 6.48 10.90
N ASP A 363 4.96 5.52 10.19
CA ASP A 363 5.16 5.35 8.75
C ASP A 363 4.53 6.53 7.98
N LEU A 364 3.29 6.87 8.33
CA LEU A 364 2.59 8.00 7.72
C LEU A 364 3.32 9.32 7.97
N LYS A 365 3.80 9.53 9.21
CA LYS A 365 4.59 10.69 9.59
C LYS A 365 5.85 10.84 8.73
N HIS A 366 6.59 9.75 8.56
CA HIS A 366 7.83 9.75 7.78
C HIS A 366 7.54 9.98 6.29
N CYS A 367 6.54 9.30 5.71
CA CYS A 367 6.19 9.50 4.29
C CYS A 367 5.80 10.95 3.99
N ALA A 368 4.98 11.57 4.85
CA ALA A 368 4.58 12.98 4.68
C ALA A 368 5.78 13.93 4.79
N ALA A 369 6.64 13.71 5.79
CA ALA A 369 7.83 14.53 6.01
C ALA A 369 8.85 14.36 4.86
N ASP A 370 9.04 13.14 4.35
CA ASP A 370 9.94 12.85 3.23
C ASP A 370 9.48 13.54 1.94
N LEU A 371 8.19 13.51 1.62
CA LEU A 371 7.67 14.23 0.46
C LEU A 371 7.99 15.73 0.56
N ILE A 372 7.64 16.38 1.67
CA ILE A 372 7.92 17.80 1.87
C ILE A 372 9.44 18.10 1.82
N PHE A 373 10.27 17.22 2.39
CA PHE A 373 11.72 17.37 2.39
C PHE A 373 12.31 17.30 0.98
N VAL A 374 11.84 16.35 0.15
CA VAL A 374 12.23 16.24 -1.27
C VAL A 374 11.78 17.46 -2.06
N LEU A 375 10.55 17.96 -1.83
CA LEU A 375 10.07 19.19 -2.45
C LEU A 375 10.89 20.42 -2.02
N CYS A 376 11.49 20.38 -0.83
CA CYS A 376 12.48 21.37 -0.35
C CYS A 376 13.90 21.09 -0.84
N LYS A 377 14.09 20.18 -1.81
CA LYS A 377 15.39 19.77 -2.37
C LYS A 377 16.33 19.17 -1.33
N GLU A 378 15.78 18.45 -0.38
CA GLU A 378 16.48 17.83 0.74
C GLU A 378 17.37 18.83 1.51
N ASN A 379 16.98 20.11 1.51
CA ASN A 379 17.69 21.20 2.16
C ASN A 379 17.01 21.56 3.49
N VAL A 380 17.72 21.37 4.59
CA VAL A 380 17.21 21.60 5.97
C VAL A 380 16.67 23.02 6.16
N ARG A 381 17.40 24.03 5.68
CA ARG A 381 16.99 25.45 5.83
C ARG A 381 15.68 25.74 5.12
N ARG A 382 15.48 25.18 3.90
CA ARG A 382 14.23 25.30 3.15
C ARG A 382 13.10 24.53 3.81
N PHE A 383 13.39 23.34 4.30
CA PHE A 383 12.43 22.50 4.99
C PHE A 383 11.88 23.21 6.23
N VAL A 384 12.75 23.71 7.10
CA VAL A 384 12.36 24.49 8.27
C VAL A 384 11.59 25.78 7.89
N LYS A 385 12.02 26.45 6.81
CA LYS A 385 11.31 27.63 6.31
C LYS A 385 9.83 27.38 6.01
N TYR A 386 9.50 26.23 5.39
CA TYR A 386 8.13 25.89 4.97
C TYR A 386 7.29 25.24 6.07
N THR A 387 7.92 24.59 7.04
CA THR A 387 7.25 23.74 8.03
C THR A 387 7.34 24.23 9.47
N GLY A 388 8.30 25.11 9.78
CA GLY A 388 8.74 25.36 11.13
C GLY A 388 9.62 24.23 11.68
N TYR A 389 10.53 24.53 12.58
CA TYR A 389 11.44 23.56 13.17
C TYR A 389 10.69 22.50 14.02
N GLY A 390 9.62 22.92 14.72
CA GLY A 390 8.81 22.01 15.53
C GLY A 390 8.26 20.83 14.73
N ASN A 391 7.72 21.08 13.53
CA ASN A 391 7.21 20.03 12.64
C ASN A 391 8.34 19.26 11.95
N ALA A 392 9.49 19.93 11.69
CA ALA A 392 10.65 19.34 11.01
C ALA A 392 11.48 18.41 11.90
N ALA A 393 11.47 18.63 13.21
CA ALA A 393 12.40 18.02 14.17
C ALA A 393 12.40 16.49 14.12
N GLY A 394 11.25 15.85 13.95
CA GLY A 394 11.14 14.40 13.87
C GLY A 394 11.94 13.78 12.72
N LEU A 395 11.81 14.32 11.51
CA LEU A 395 12.57 13.84 10.35
C LEU A 395 14.06 14.19 10.48
N LEU A 396 14.37 15.41 10.94
CA LEU A 396 15.76 15.85 11.13
C LEU A 396 16.50 14.99 12.16
N ALA A 397 15.82 14.59 13.24
CA ALA A 397 16.36 13.66 14.24
C ALA A 397 16.64 12.29 13.63
N THR A 398 15.68 11.70 12.93
CA THR A 398 15.81 10.38 12.30
C THR A 398 16.96 10.35 11.27
N ARG A 399 17.22 11.47 10.58
CA ARG A 399 18.29 11.59 9.58
C ARG A 399 19.62 12.10 10.16
N GLY A 400 19.72 12.34 11.47
CA GLY A 400 20.92 12.85 12.12
C GLY A 400 21.28 14.29 11.72
N LEU A 401 20.29 15.12 11.36
CA LEU A 401 20.47 16.48 10.84
C LEU A 401 20.19 17.57 11.89
N LEU A 402 19.92 17.21 13.17
CA LEU A 402 19.59 18.16 14.23
C LEU A 402 20.75 19.10 14.63
N GLY A 403 22.00 18.66 14.53
CA GLY A 403 23.17 19.35 15.10
C GLY A 403 23.88 20.34 14.17
N GLY A 404 23.36 20.69 13.02
CA GLY A 404 23.97 21.66 12.09
C GLY A 404 25.33 21.28 11.49
N GLN A 405 26.03 20.31 12.06
CA GLN A 405 27.35 19.85 11.59
C GLN A 405 27.28 18.81 10.45
N GLY A 406 26.14 18.15 10.25
CA GLY A 406 25.91 17.19 9.16
C GLY A 406 25.74 17.83 7.77
N VAL A 407 25.64 19.16 7.69
CA VAL A 407 25.34 19.88 6.43
C VAL A 407 26.48 19.80 5.41
N ARG A 408 27.69 19.41 5.80
CA ARG A 408 28.85 19.37 4.88
C ARG A 408 28.91 18.15 3.97
N ASN A 409 28.20 17.05 4.24
CA ASN A 409 28.31 15.81 3.46
C ASN A 409 27.04 15.40 2.70
N TYR A 410 25.90 16.08 2.87
CA TYR A 410 24.74 15.89 2.02
C TYR A 410 24.78 16.85 0.82
N SER A 411 25.86 16.77 0.07
CA SER A 411 25.91 17.38 -1.26
C SER A 411 25.25 16.46 -2.29
N SER A 412 23.93 16.28 -2.20
CA SER A 412 23.10 15.88 -3.36
C SER A 412 23.05 17.04 -4.38
N SER A 413 24.12 17.84 -4.45
CA SER A 413 24.14 19.13 -5.09
C SER A 413 24.00 19.10 -6.60
N ALA A 414 24.34 18.00 -7.27
CA ALA A 414 24.25 17.92 -8.72
C ALA A 414 22.80 17.78 -9.20
N GLN A 415 21.94 17.06 -8.47
CA GLN A 415 20.56 16.78 -8.88
C GLN A 415 19.61 17.98 -8.67
N TYR A 416 19.95 18.93 -7.80
CA TYR A 416 19.12 20.07 -7.42
C TYR A 416 19.69 21.44 -7.82
N SER A 417 20.82 21.50 -8.52
CA SER A 417 21.60 22.72 -8.68
C SER A 417 20.97 23.83 -9.53
N SER A 418 20.05 23.49 -10.44
CA SER A 418 19.53 24.43 -11.44
C SER A 418 18.23 25.15 -11.07
N ASP A 419 17.62 24.84 -9.92
CA ASP A 419 16.35 25.46 -9.54
C ASP A 419 16.61 26.71 -8.68
N SER A 420 16.46 27.92 -9.25
CA SER A 420 16.53 29.14 -8.45
C SER A 420 15.23 29.34 -7.64
N ASP A 421 15.38 29.55 -6.35
CA ASP A 421 14.33 29.85 -5.40
C ASP A 421 14.60 31.21 -4.80
N SER A 422 14.01 32.25 -5.36
CA SER A 422 14.04 33.57 -4.75
C SER A 422 12.90 33.71 -3.75
N ASP A 423 13.22 34.23 -2.56
CA ASP A 423 12.22 34.62 -1.59
C ASP A 423 11.32 35.71 -2.17
N THR A 424 10.02 35.63 -1.90
CA THR A 424 9.07 36.70 -2.28
C THR A 424 9.42 37.98 -1.49
N GLU A 425 9.02 39.13 -2.04
CA GLU A 425 9.28 40.41 -1.37
C GLU A 425 8.55 40.49 -0.04
N GLU A 426 7.33 39.99 0.03
CA GLU A 426 6.52 39.94 1.25
C GLU A 426 7.21 39.10 2.34
N TYR A 427 7.78 37.95 1.95
CA TYR A 427 8.52 37.11 2.89
C TYR A 427 9.80 37.77 3.39
N ARG A 428 10.55 38.46 2.51
CA ARG A 428 11.80 39.15 2.90
C ARG A 428 11.56 40.22 3.93
N GLN A 429 10.45 40.98 3.84
CA GLN A 429 10.11 42.06 4.76
C GLN A 429 9.82 41.58 6.18
N VAL A 430 9.35 40.34 6.34
CA VAL A 430 8.95 39.79 7.64
C VAL A 430 9.87 38.69 8.18
N ARG A 431 10.88 38.31 7.39
CA ARG A 431 11.77 37.19 7.68
C ARG A 431 12.38 37.21 9.07
N ASP A 432 12.85 38.38 9.52
CA ASP A 432 13.54 38.54 10.80
C ASP A 432 12.58 38.50 12.01
N ARG A 433 11.27 38.55 11.75
CA ARG A 433 10.20 38.42 12.75
C ARG A 433 9.56 37.04 12.77
N ILE A 434 10.00 36.12 11.91
CA ILE A 434 9.47 34.76 11.86
C ILE A 434 10.16 33.95 12.95
N ASN A 435 9.39 33.40 13.87
CA ASN A 435 9.89 32.43 14.83
C ASN A 435 10.25 31.13 14.10
N PRO A 436 11.52 30.71 14.09
CA PRO A 436 11.96 29.51 13.35
C PRO A 436 11.35 28.22 13.88
N VAL A 437 10.92 28.17 15.15
CA VAL A 437 10.32 26.98 15.75
C VAL A 437 8.89 26.79 15.27
N THR A 438 8.09 27.86 15.32
CA THR A 438 6.67 27.83 14.94
C THR A 438 6.43 28.06 13.45
N GLY A 439 7.39 28.66 12.73
CA GLY A 439 7.30 29.01 11.32
C GLY A 439 6.35 30.17 11.02
N ARG A 440 5.86 30.89 12.01
CA ARG A 440 4.97 32.06 11.88
C ARG A 440 5.64 33.35 12.33
N MET A 441 5.11 34.47 11.84
CA MET A 441 5.48 35.79 12.35
C MET A 441 4.95 35.97 13.76
N GLU A 442 5.82 36.35 14.69
CA GLU A 442 5.47 36.64 16.08
C GLU A 442 5.89 38.06 16.43
N VAL A 443 5.14 38.69 17.32
CA VAL A 443 5.56 39.96 17.90
C VAL A 443 6.82 39.67 18.72
N PRO A 444 7.91 40.45 18.56
CA PRO A 444 9.10 40.27 19.38
C PRO A 444 8.70 40.25 20.87
N GLN A 445 8.93 39.13 21.51
CA GLN A 445 8.79 39.08 22.97
C GLN A 445 9.95 39.87 23.56
N PRO A 446 9.71 40.68 24.56
CA PRO A 446 10.81 41.33 25.29
C PRO A 446 11.77 40.21 25.75
N ASP A 447 13.07 40.46 25.57
CA ASP A 447 14.09 39.52 26.03
C ASP A 447 13.89 39.29 27.54
N PRO A 448 13.62 38.05 27.99
CA PRO A 448 13.46 37.77 29.44
C PRO A 448 14.70 38.17 30.24
N MET A 449 15.83 38.35 29.57
CA MET A 449 17.09 38.78 30.18
C MET A 449 17.39 40.28 29.99
N GLU A 450 16.45 41.04 29.38
CA GLU A 450 16.57 42.48 29.21
C GLU A 450 16.52 43.19 30.57
N GLY A 451 17.62 43.85 30.96
CA GLY A 451 17.74 44.52 32.26
C GLY A 451 18.37 43.69 33.38
N MET A 452 18.66 42.40 33.13
CA MET A 452 19.40 41.57 34.08
C MET A 452 20.90 41.88 34.00
N THR A 453 21.56 41.92 35.15
CA THR A 453 23.04 41.99 35.25
C THR A 453 23.65 40.66 34.79
N GLU A 454 24.95 40.66 34.44
CA GLU A 454 25.65 39.44 34.04
C GLU A 454 25.64 38.36 35.15
N GLU A 455 25.67 38.82 36.43
CA GLU A 455 25.59 37.94 37.59
C GLU A 455 24.21 37.27 37.70
N GLU A 456 23.11 38.00 37.49
CA GLU A 456 21.74 37.47 37.47
C GLU A 456 21.51 36.52 36.31
N LYS A 457 22.10 36.78 35.15
CA LYS A 457 22.06 35.87 33.98
C LYS A 457 22.79 34.55 34.26
N GLU A 458 23.95 34.61 34.93
CA GLU A 458 24.69 33.41 35.33
C GLU A 458 23.92 32.61 36.39
N GLU A 459 23.27 33.25 37.37
CA GLU A 459 22.44 32.57 38.37
C GLU A 459 21.23 31.87 37.73
N GLU A 460 20.54 32.51 36.80
CA GLU A 460 19.43 31.91 36.11
C GLU A 460 19.86 30.79 35.18
N ALA A 461 21.01 30.91 34.52
CA ALA A 461 21.60 29.82 33.74
C ALA A 461 21.94 28.62 34.62
N LYS A 462 22.55 28.81 35.79
CA LYS A 462 22.84 27.75 36.77
C LYS A 462 21.57 27.08 37.27
N ARG A 463 20.53 27.90 37.53
CA ARG A 463 19.24 27.40 37.95
C ARG A 463 18.56 26.53 36.88
N LEU A 464 18.59 26.95 35.61
CA LEU A 464 18.07 26.18 34.49
C LEU A 464 18.83 24.88 34.30
N ILE A 465 20.18 24.92 34.36
CA ILE A 465 21.02 23.71 34.29
C ILE A 465 20.67 22.73 35.40
N THR A 466 20.49 23.21 36.62
CA THR A 466 20.09 22.39 37.79
C THR A 466 18.70 21.77 37.61
N LEU A 467 17.78 22.52 37.02
CA LEU A 467 16.40 22.06 36.78
C LEU A 467 16.34 20.97 35.70
N PHE A 468 17.15 21.11 34.66
CA PHE A 468 17.27 20.10 33.58
C PHE A 468 18.08 18.86 34.02
N SER A 469 19.04 19.02 34.94
CA SER A 469 19.84 17.90 35.48
C SER A 469 19.05 17.07 36.50
N LYS A 470 18.03 17.63 37.13
CA LYS A 470 17.26 16.95 38.19
C LYS A 470 16.33 15.86 37.65
N ASP A 471 16.00 15.92 36.36
CA ASP A 471 15.08 14.97 35.73
C ASP A 471 15.80 13.92 34.85
N ASP A 472 17.13 13.76 34.94
CA ASP A 472 17.97 12.83 34.16
C ASP A 472 17.78 12.90 32.62
N ILE A 473 17.13 13.95 32.10
CA ILE A 473 16.71 14.07 30.70
C ILE A 473 17.84 14.63 29.83
N ILE A 474 18.77 15.43 30.37
CA ILE A 474 19.87 16.04 29.59
C ILE A 474 21.13 16.12 30.46
N GLN A 475 22.21 15.50 30.03
CA GLN A 475 23.55 15.78 30.58
C GLN A 475 24.09 17.06 29.93
N PRO A 476 24.31 18.15 30.70
CA PRO A 476 24.93 19.34 30.13
C PRO A 476 26.34 19.04 29.70
N MET A 477 26.67 19.36 28.46
CA MET A 477 28.00 19.17 27.88
C MET A 477 28.73 20.54 27.80
N GLY A 478 29.94 20.63 28.29
CA GLY A 478 30.85 21.76 28.07
C GLY A 478 31.89 21.46 27.00
N VAL A 479 32.65 22.48 26.61
CA VAL A 479 33.77 22.33 25.67
C VAL A 479 35.03 22.52 26.47
N ASP A 480 35.97 21.56 26.43
CA ASP A 480 37.29 21.67 27.06
C ASP A 480 38.22 22.63 26.31
N GLU A 481 39.41 22.88 26.86
CA GLU A 481 40.39 23.75 26.26
C GLU A 481 40.89 23.29 24.88
N GLU A 482 40.65 22.00 24.54
CA GLU A 482 40.97 21.41 23.24
C GLU A 482 39.82 21.45 22.25
N GLY A 483 38.65 22.02 22.62
CA GLY A 483 37.47 22.14 21.79
C GLY A 483 36.61 20.89 21.73
N LYS A 484 36.78 19.94 22.65
CA LYS A 484 36.04 18.68 22.72
C LYS A 484 34.88 18.78 23.70
N LEU A 485 33.73 18.23 23.33
CA LEU A 485 32.55 18.14 24.19
C LEU A 485 32.79 17.15 25.34
N VAL A 486 32.76 17.65 26.56
CA VAL A 486 32.92 16.87 27.79
C VAL A 486 31.70 17.12 28.70
N PRO A 487 31.21 16.10 29.45
CA PRO A 487 30.16 16.32 30.43
C PRO A 487 30.62 17.33 31.48
N LEU A 488 29.82 18.36 31.75
CA LEU A 488 30.06 19.30 32.86
C LEU A 488 29.91 18.54 34.19
N GLN A 489 31.06 18.14 34.77
CA GLN A 489 31.10 17.60 36.14
C GLN A 489 31.06 18.74 37.15
N GLY A 490 30.10 18.76 38.03
CA GLY A 490 30.21 19.51 39.27
C GLY A 490 29.33 20.72 39.46
N VAL A 491 28.06 20.72 39.07
CA VAL A 491 27.09 21.69 39.60
C VAL A 491 25.99 20.93 40.31
N GLY A 492 26.30 20.36 41.48
CA GLY A 492 25.26 19.61 42.22
C GLY A 492 25.72 18.94 43.50
N GLU A 493 26.96 19.13 43.96
CA GLU A 493 27.34 18.62 45.29
C GLU A 493 27.58 19.79 46.24
N ASN A 494 26.57 20.11 47.07
CA ASN A 494 26.76 20.84 48.31
C ASN A 494 27.26 19.87 49.39
N PRO A 495 28.38 20.11 50.06
CA PRO A 495 28.82 19.33 51.20
C PRO A 495 28.18 19.92 52.47
N MET A 496 27.19 19.27 53.01
CA MET A 496 26.74 19.39 54.41
C MET A 496 26.20 17.99 54.77
N THR A 497 26.69 17.29 55.68
CA THR A 497 27.13 17.42 57.03
C THR A 497 27.74 16.11 57.47
N GLU A 498 28.87 16.16 58.17
CA GLU A 498 29.42 15.15 59.03
C GLU A 498 28.46 14.83 60.18
N ASP A 499 28.65 13.65 60.72
CA ASP A 499 28.28 13.10 62.01
C ASP A 499 27.11 12.12 62.02
N ALA A 500 27.48 10.84 62.10
CA ALA A 500 27.26 9.97 63.23
C ALA A 500 27.83 8.55 62.95
N LYS A 501 28.81 8.23 63.77
CA LYS A 501 29.32 6.87 64.06
C LYS A 501 28.19 5.94 64.42
N THR A 502 28.23 4.65 64.07
CA THR A 502 28.76 3.57 64.94
C THR A 502 28.31 2.20 64.44
N GLU A 503 29.31 1.32 64.45
CA GLU A 503 29.30 -0.11 64.81
C GLU A 503 28.60 -1.16 63.96
N THR A 504 29.45 -1.92 63.30
CA THR A 504 29.70 -3.37 63.48
C THR A 504 28.51 -4.29 63.72
N GLU A 505 28.28 -5.24 62.88
CA GLU A 505 28.56 -6.65 63.20
C GLU A 505 28.49 -7.53 61.94
N THR A 506 29.47 -8.36 61.89
CA THR A 506 29.65 -9.57 61.11
C THR A 506 28.51 -10.57 61.30
N ASP A 507 28.12 -11.30 60.28
CA ASP A 507 28.13 -12.76 60.37
C ASP A 507 28.09 -13.44 59.00
N GLU A 508 28.78 -14.56 58.98
CA GLU A 508 29.06 -15.49 57.91
C GLU A 508 27.87 -16.42 57.59
N GLY A 509 27.95 -17.08 56.47
CA GLY A 509 27.33 -18.39 56.27
C GLY A 509 26.60 -18.51 54.94
N ALA A 510 27.20 -18.99 53.95
CA ALA A 510 27.47 -20.36 53.51
C ALA A 510 26.22 -21.14 53.01
N GLU A 511 26.47 -21.69 51.85
CA GLU A 511 25.98 -22.94 51.27
C GLU A 511 24.67 -22.91 50.44
N LYS A 512 24.85 -23.15 49.21
CA LYS A 512 24.77 -24.40 48.40
C LYS A 512 23.36 -24.91 48.08
N GLU A 513 23.26 -25.15 46.82
CA GLU A 513 22.82 -26.36 46.10
C GLU A 513 21.37 -26.41 45.56
N HIS A 514 21.35 -26.63 44.32
CA HIS A 514 20.79 -27.67 43.44
C HIS A 514 19.34 -27.59 42.96
N MET A 515 19.31 -27.68 41.65
CA MET A 515 18.47 -28.56 40.77
C MET A 515 16.94 -28.54 40.99
N ASP A 516 16.17 -28.21 40.00
CA ASP A 516 15.78 -29.01 38.83
C ASP A 516 15.34 -28.10 37.67
#